data_27a1cc3eff26581da84c470d71d6028a
#
_entry.id   27a1cc3eff26581da84c470d71d6028a
#
_cell.length_a   1.000
_cell.length_b   1.000
_cell.length_c   1.000
_cell.angle_alpha   90.00
_cell.angle_beta   90.00
_cell.angle_gamma   90.00
#
_symmetry.space_group_name_H-M   'P 1'
#
loop_
_entity.id
_entity.type
_entity.pdbx_description
1 polymer ?
#
loop_
_entity_poly.entity_id
_entity_poly.type
_entity_poly.pdbx_seq_one_letter_code
_entity_poly.pdbx_strand_id
1 'polypeptide(L)'
;MLTDSSSAYKYTVSTRGILGGLFVGIGTAVVCLIFDVVYRKITGYEFAEYININTIIFFTIPTLVVGGIVYSLIMQFVKKGLVVYMGLCAVLTAVVAFIPLGPYMLPTGQPLAESARGLTLGIELITGAMGTFALPYFAEHPSIWGD
;
A
#
# COMPACT_ATOMS: atom_id res chain seq x y z
N MET A 1 -28.58 27.71 28.91
CA MET A 1 -28.00 26.39 29.04
C MET A 1 -27.68 25.91 27.66
N LEU A 2 -26.52 26.37 27.14
CA LEU A 2 -26.04 25.99 25.80
C LEU A 2 -25.34 24.66 25.96
N THR A 3 -25.99 23.59 25.52
CA THR A 3 -25.39 22.27 25.42
C THR A 3 -24.22 22.36 24.44
N ASP A 4 -23.05 22.21 25.01
CA ASP A 4 -21.77 22.11 24.29
C ASP A 4 -21.83 20.92 23.33
N SER A 5 -22.15 21.22 22.07
CA SER A 5 -22.23 20.25 20.98
C SER A 5 -20.83 19.98 20.37
N SER A 6 -19.78 20.25 21.11
CA SER A 6 -18.41 19.88 20.75
C SER A 6 -18.08 18.45 21.19
N SER A 7 -18.98 17.49 20.98
CA SER A 7 -18.53 16.12 20.86
C SER A 7 -17.79 16.02 19.53
N ALA A 8 -16.56 16.54 19.52
CA ALA A 8 -15.61 16.35 18.46
C ALA A 8 -15.67 14.86 18.05
N TYR A 9 -15.99 14.61 16.82
CA TYR A 9 -16.12 13.26 16.25
C TYR A 9 -14.74 12.60 16.34
N LYS A 10 -14.46 12.01 17.50
CA LYS A 10 -13.17 11.40 17.78
C LYS A 10 -13.09 10.13 16.97
N TYR A 11 -12.42 10.20 15.84
CA TYR A 11 -12.21 9.03 14.99
C TYR A 11 -11.59 7.90 15.81
N THR A 12 -12.24 6.75 15.79
CA THR A 12 -11.71 5.56 16.46
C THR A 12 -10.42 5.09 15.77
N VAL A 13 -9.60 4.32 16.48
CA VAL A 13 -8.37 3.72 15.91
C VAL A 13 -8.69 2.96 14.62
N SER A 14 -9.82 2.25 14.58
CA SER A 14 -10.28 1.54 13.37
C SER A 14 -10.55 2.47 12.22
N THR A 15 -11.27 3.58 12.47
CA THR A 15 -11.59 4.55 11.41
C THR A 15 -10.34 5.23 10.89
N ARG A 16 -9.42 5.63 11.76
CA ARG A 16 -8.13 6.24 11.37
C ARG A 16 -7.27 5.29 10.53
N GLY A 17 -7.22 4.01 10.90
CA GLY A 17 -6.46 3.01 10.13
C GLY A 17 -7.05 2.77 8.75
N ILE A 18 -8.36 2.62 8.63
CA ILE A 18 -9.04 2.37 7.34
C ILE A 18 -8.92 3.60 6.43
N LEU A 19 -9.24 4.79 6.94
CA LEU A 19 -9.11 6.04 6.17
C LEU A 19 -7.66 6.35 5.83
N GLY A 20 -6.73 6.11 6.75
CA GLY A 20 -5.29 6.22 6.51
C GLY A 20 -4.85 5.28 5.39
N GLY A 21 -5.31 4.02 5.43
CA GLY A 21 -5.06 3.03 4.38
C GLY A 21 -5.60 3.47 3.01
N LEU A 22 -6.81 4.04 2.96
CA LEU A 22 -7.39 4.56 1.74
C LEU A 22 -6.60 5.76 1.20
N PHE A 23 -6.28 6.72 2.07
CA PHE A 23 -5.56 7.93 1.69
C PHE A 23 -4.14 7.61 1.18
N VAL A 24 -3.42 6.78 1.94
CA VAL A 24 -2.09 6.30 1.53
C VAL A 24 -2.19 5.44 0.27
N GLY A 25 -3.24 4.63 0.12
CA GLY A 25 -3.49 3.83 -1.07
C GLY A 25 -3.63 4.66 -2.34
N ILE A 26 -4.41 5.75 -2.29
CA ILE A 26 -4.55 6.67 -3.41
C ILE A 26 -3.21 7.35 -3.73
N GLY A 27 -2.50 7.86 -2.70
CA GLY A 27 -1.18 8.46 -2.88
C GLY A 27 -0.17 7.48 -3.49
N THR A 28 -0.16 6.24 -3.01
CA THR A 28 0.70 5.16 -3.53
C THR A 28 0.37 4.83 -4.98
N ALA A 29 -0.92 4.76 -5.34
CA ALA A 29 -1.33 4.52 -6.73
C ALA A 29 -0.76 5.59 -7.65
N VAL A 30 -0.82 6.87 -7.27
CA VAL A 30 -0.23 7.98 -8.04
C VAL A 30 1.28 7.81 -8.20
N VAL A 31 1.99 7.49 -7.11
CA VAL A 31 3.46 7.26 -7.16
C VAL A 31 3.79 6.07 -8.05
N CYS A 32 3.05 4.97 -7.96
CA CYS A 32 3.25 3.79 -8.81
C CYS A 32 2.97 4.09 -10.29
N LEU A 33 1.96 4.91 -10.60
CA LEU A 33 1.69 5.32 -11.98
C LEU A 33 2.80 6.20 -12.55
N ILE A 34 3.35 7.12 -11.76
CA ILE A 34 4.52 7.91 -12.16
C ILE A 34 5.72 6.99 -12.41
N PHE A 35 5.96 6.04 -11.50
CA PHE A 35 7.02 5.05 -11.65
C PHE A 35 6.84 4.22 -12.93
N ASP A 36 5.62 3.74 -13.22
CA ASP A 36 5.31 2.98 -14.44
C ASP A 36 5.66 3.78 -15.71
N VAL A 37 5.23 5.04 -15.78
CA VAL A 37 5.54 5.90 -16.94
C VAL A 37 7.05 6.11 -17.12
N VAL A 38 7.76 6.40 -16.03
CA VAL A 38 9.22 6.62 -16.08
C VAL A 38 9.94 5.32 -16.46
N TYR A 39 9.56 4.21 -15.85
CA TYR A 39 10.15 2.90 -16.10
C TYR A 39 9.99 2.48 -17.57
N ARG A 40 8.78 2.64 -18.13
CA ARG A 40 8.51 2.33 -19.55
C ARG A 40 9.34 3.19 -20.50
N LYS A 41 9.51 4.48 -20.20
CA LYS A 41 10.37 5.37 -21.01
C LYS A 41 11.83 4.95 -21.02
N ILE A 42 12.34 4.46 -19.88
CA ILE A 42 13.75 4.06 -19.75
C ILE A 42 14.00 2.69 -20.37
N THR A 43 13.09 1.74 -20.16
CA THR A 43 13.29 0.33 -20.58
C THR A 43 12.73 0.01 -21.96
N GLY A 44 11.92 0.91 -22.55
CA GLY A 44 11.21 0.65 -23.80
C GLY A 44 10.13 -0.44 -23.68
N TYR A 45 9.66 -0.74 -22.44
CA TYR A 45 8.68 -1.75 -22.19
C TYR A 45 7.27 -1.31 -22.66
N GLU A 46 6.73 -1.94 -23.70
CA GLU A 46 5.45 -1.56 -24.32
C GLU A 46 4.27 -2.45 -23.97
N PHE A 47 4.50 -3.61 -23.34
CA PHE A 47 3.43 -4.57 -23.05
C PHE A 47 2.54 -4.12 -21.89
N ALA A 48 1.42 -3.46 -22.22
CA ALA A 48 0.39 -3.05 -21.26
C ALA A 48 -0.63 -4.17 -20.93
N GLU A 49 -0.51 -5.35 -21.52
CA GLU A 49 -1.48 -6.44 -21.35
C GLU A 49 -1.58 -6.93 -19.91
N TYR A 50 -0.46 -6.99 -19.19
CA TYR A 50 -0.41 -7.56 -17.84
C TYR A 50 -0.34 -6.50 -16.74
N ILE A 51 0.40 -5.43 -16.97
CA ILE A 51 0.55 -4.32 -16.03
C ILE A 51 0.05 -3.07 -16.73
N ASN A 52 -1.14 -2.63 -16.37
CA ASN A 52 -1.78 -1.43 -16.87
C ASN A 52 -2.25 -0.55 -15.69
N ILE A 53 -2.72 0.64 -16.01
CA ILE A 53 -3.21 1.62 -15.03
C ILE A 53 -4.25 1.00 -14.08
N ASN A 54 -5.18 0.21 -14.61
CA ASN A 54 -6.21 -0.42 -13.80
C ASN A 54 -5.62 -1.43 -12.82
N THR A 55 -4.68 -2.28 -13.29
CA THR A 55 -4.00 -3.28 -12.44
C THR A 55 -3.26 -2.61 -11.29
N ILE A 56 -2.55 -1.50 -11.55
CA ILE A 56 -1.83 -0.75 -10.51
C ILE A 56 -2.80 -0.21 -9.47
N ILE A 57 -3.88 0.44 -9.89
CA ILE A 57 -4.89 1.01 -8.98
C ILE A 57 -5.57 -0.09 -8.16
N PHE A 58 -6.02 -1.17 -8.82
CA PHE A 58 -6.70 -2.29 -8.16
C PHE A 58 -5.79 -3.10 -7.24
N PHE A 59 -4.48 -3.05 -7.44
CA PHE A 59 -3.52 -3.68 -6.54
C PHE A 59 -3.20 -2.79 -5.34
N THR A 60 -2.84 -1.52 -5.57
CA THR A 60 -2.32 -0.64 -4.52
C THR A 60 -3.38 -0.19 -3.52
N ILE A 61 -4.54 0.28 -3.99
CA ILE A 61 -5.56 0.84 -3.10
C ILE A 61 -6.16 -0.23 -2.17
N PRO A 62 -6.69 -1.37 -2.66
CA PRO A 62 -7.25 -2.39 -1.79
C PRO A 62 -6.20 -2.98 -0.83
N THR A 63 -4.96 -3.18 -1.30
CA THR A 63 -3.88 -3.71 -0.45
C THR A 63 -3.64 -2.81 0.75
N LEU A 64 -3.57 -1.49 0.55
CA LEU A 64 -3.34 -0.54 1.64
C LEU A 64 -4.57 -0.30 2.51
N VAL A 65 -5.78 -0.43 1.97
CA VAL A 65 -7.01 -0.45 2.80
C VAL A 65 -7.03 -1.68 3.71
N VAL A 66 -6.71 -2.86 3.19
CA VAL A 66 -6.55 -4.08 4.00
C VAL A 66 -5.43 -3.89 5.02
N GLY A 67 -4.30 -3.30 4.62
CA GLY A 67 -3.22 -2.90 5.53
C GLY A 67 -3.71 -2.02 6.68
N GLY A 68 -4.57 -1.05 6.40
CA GLY A 68 -5.20 -0.18 7.40
C GLY A 68 -6.12 -0.92 8.37
N ILE A 69 -6.87 -1.92 7.88
CA ILE A 69 -7.68 -2.81 8.72
C ILE A 69 -6.78 -3.63 9.64
N VAL A 70 -5.75 -4.26 9.09
CA VAL A 70 -4.77 -5.06 9.85
C VAL A 70 -4.05 -4.19 10.89
N TYR A 71 -3.61 -2.98 10.51
CA TYR A 71 -3.06 -2.00 11.44
C TYR A 71 -3.99 -1.75 12.62
N SER A 72 -5.26 -1.45 12.35
CA SER A 72 -6.27 -1.16 13.36
C SER A 72 -6.47 -2.33 14.32
N LEU A 73 -6.51 -3.56 13.81
CA LEU A 73 -6.64 -4.77 14.62
C LEU A 73 -5.41 -4.96 15.51
N ILE A 74 -4.22 -4.85 14.97
CA ILE A 74 -2.97 -5.02 15.72
C ILE A 74 -2.89 -3.97 16.84
N MET A 75 -3.20 -2.71 16.55
CA MET A 75 -3.17 -1.63 17.55
C MET A 75 -4.16 -1.81 18.68
N GLN A 76 -5.28 -2.51 18.46
CA GLN A 76 -6.27 -2.79 19.51
C GLN A 76 -5.85 -3.94 20.45
N PHE A 77 -5.16 -4.95 19.93
CA PHE A 77 -4.88 -6.17 20.68
C PHE A 77 -3.42 -6.28 21.16
N VAL A 78 -2.49 -5.51 20.62
CA VAL A 78 -1.06 -5.67 20.89
C VAL A 78 -0.48 -4.40 21.52
N LYS A 79 0.14 -4.51 22.70
CA LYS A 79 0.76 -3.37 23.42
C LYS A 79 1.87 -2.64 22.65
N LYS A 80 2.58 -3.35 21.76
CA LYS A 80 3.61 -2.80 20.86
C LYS A 80 3.16 -2.91 19.40
N GLY A 81 1.88 -2.59 19.14
CA GLY A 81 1.22 -2.82 17.87
C GLY A 81 1.96 -2.22 16.69
N LEU A 82 2.49 -1.00 16.82
CA LEU A 82 3.23 -0.33 15.75
C LEU A 82 4.43 -1.16 15.26
N VAL A 83 5.27 -1.63 16.18
CA VAL A 83 6.47 -2.42 15.83
C VAL A 83 6.09 -3.74 15.19
N VAL A 84 5.05 -4.40 15.73
CA VAL A 84 4.54 -5.67 15.17
C VAL A 84 3.97 -5.46 13.77
N TYR A 85 3.20 -4.39 13.56
CA TYR A 85 2.66 -4.06 12.24
C TYR A 85 3.77 -3.78 11.21
N MET A 86 4.74 -2.92 11.57
CA MET A 86 5.86 -2.59 10.67
C MET A 86 6.69 -3.84 10.33
N GLY A 87 6.96 -4.69 11.32
CA GLY A 87 7.67 -5.95 11.11
C GLY A 87 6.90 -6.89 10.19
N LEU A 88 5.59 -7.03 10.39
CA LEU A 88 4.71 -7.83 9.53
C LEU A 88 4.71 -7.31 8.08
N CYS A 89 4.54 -6.00 7.89
CA CYS A 89 4.57 -5.39 6.56
C CYS A 89 5.91 -5.59 5.87
N ALA A 90 7.03 -5.41 6.58
CA ALA A 90 8.37 -5.62 6.02
C ALA A 90 8.58 -7.07 5.59
N VAL A 91 8.16 -8.05 6.40
CA VAL A 91 8.26 -9.47 6.05
C VAL A 91 7.37 -9.80 4.86
N LEU A 92 6.12 -9.34 4.84
CA LEU A 92 5.20 -9.56 3.72
C LEU A 92 5.75 -8.95 2.42
N THR A 93 6.25 -7.71 2.48
CA THR A 93 6.87 -7.06 1.31
C THR A 93 8.07 -7.85 0.81
N ALA A 94 8.93 -8.34 1.69
CA ALA A 94 10.07 -9.17 1.31
C ALA A 94 9.61 -10.47 0.63
N VAL A 95 8.64 -11.18 1.22
CA VAL A 95 8.10 -12.43 0.65
C VAL A 95 7.48 -12.20 -0.72
N VAL A 96 6.63 -11.17 -0.87
CA VAL A 96 5.96 -10.87 -2.14
C VAL A 96 6.97 -10.42 -3.19
N ALA A 97 8.01 -9.65 -2.83
CA ALA A 97 9.08 -9.24 -3.73
C ALA A 97 9.90 -10.41 -4.31
N PHE A 98 9.92 -11.56 -3.64
CA PHE A 98 10.55 -12.77 -4.19
C PHE A 98 9.72 -13.44 -5.29
N ILE A 99 8.43 -13.21 -5.37
CA ILE A 99 7.54 -13.84 -6.36
C ILE A 99 7.96 -13.49 -7.80
N PRO A 100 8.16 -12.22 -8.20
CA PRO A 100 8.58 -11.88 -9.56
C PRO A 100 9.99 -12.37 -9.90
N LEU A 101 10.83 -12.64 -8.91
CA LEU A 101 12.19 -13.16 -9.11
C LEU A 101 12.22 -14.66 -9.44
N GLY A 102 11.13 -15.37 -9.15
CA GLY A 102 11.00 -16.80 -9.47
C GLY A 102 10.78 -17.07 -10.97
N PRO A 103 10.77 -18.35 -11.37
CA PRO A 103 10.45 -18.77 -12.75
C PRO A 103 8.94 -18.63 -13.00
N TYR A 104 8.45 -17.41 -13.09
CA TYR A 104 7.04 -17.16 -13.34
C TYR A 104 6.74 -17.38 -14.82
N MET A 105 5.88 -18.35 -15.11
CA MET A 105 5.34 -18.58 -16.45
C MET A 105 3.95 -17.95 -16.54
N LEU A 106 3.75 -17.21 -17.61
CA LEU A 106 2.44 -16.70 -17.99
C LEU A 106 1.47 -17.86 -18.28
N PRO A 107 0.15 -17.64 -18.21
CA PRO A 107 -0.84 -18.66 -18.62
C PRO A 107 -0.61 -19.16 -20.05
N THR A 108 0.10 -18.39 -20.87
CA THR A 108 0.52 -18.75 -22.25
C THR A 108 1.72 -19.70 -22.30
N GLY A 109 2.32 -20.07 -21.15
CA GLY A 109 3.53 -20.90 -21.08
C GLY A 109 4.83 -20.16 -21.39
N GLN A 110 4.77 -18.84 -21.59
CA GLN A 110 5.96 -18.02 -21.82
C GLN A 110 6.51 -17.47 -20.50
N PRO A 111 7.84 -17.33 -20.35
CA PRO A 111 8.42 -16.71 -19.18
C PRO A 111 8.07 -15.21 -19.14
N LEU A 112 7.82 -14.67 -17.94
CA LEU A 112 7.60 -13.25 -17.75
C LEU A 112 8.84 -12.48 -18.20
N ALA A 113 8.67 -11.45 -19.05
CA ALA A 113 9.76 -10.62 -19.52
C ALA A 113 10.51 -9.97 -18.34
N GLU A 114 11.83 -9.84 -18.45
CA GLU A 114 12.68 -9.29 -17.40
C GLU A 114 12.29 -7.85 -17.04
N SER A 115 11.92 -7.04 -18.03
CA SER A 115 11.39 -5.70 -17.84
C SER A 115 10.06 -5.67 -17.06
N ALA A 116 9.17 -6.64 -17.29
CA ALA A 116 7.94 -6.77 -16.51
C ALA A 116 8.21 -7.14 -15.06
N ARG A 117 9.20 -8.01 -14.81
CA ARG A 117 9.63 -8.36 -13.44
C ARG A 117 10.13 -7.14 -12.68
N GLY A 118 10.98 -6.34 -13.30
CA GLY A 118 11.50 -5.11 -12.68
C GLY A 118 10.40 -4.10 -12.37
N LEU A 119 9.42 -3.93 -13.25
CA LEU A 119 8.28 -3.05 -13.03
C LEU A 119 7.42 -3.54 -11.85
N THR A 120 7.06 -4.82 -11.84
CA THR A 120 6.28 -5.43 -10.75
C THR A 120 6.99 -5.26 -9.41
N LEU A 121 8.27 -5.58 -9.35
CA LEU A 121 9.10 -5.48 -8.17
C LEU A 121 9.17 -4.04 -7.65
N GLY A 122 9.31 -3.07 -8.53
CA GLY A 122 9.29 -1.64 -8.17
C GLY A 122 7.95 -1.22 -7.55
N ILE A 123 6.83 -1.62 -8.16
CA ILE A 123 5.48 -1.33 -7.63
C ILE A 123 5.27 -1.98 -6.26
N GLU A 124 5.70 -3.23 -6.07
CA GLU A 124 5.60 -3.94 -4.79
C GLU A 124 6.44 -3.29 -3.69
N LEU A 125 7.67 -2.90 -4.00
CA LEU A 125 8.54 -2.20 -3.03
C LEU A 125 7.99 -0.84 -2.63
N ILE A 126 7.47 -0.07 -3.59
CA ILE A 126 6.82 1.22 -3.30
C ILE A 126 5.60 0.99 -2.41
N THR A 127 4.72 0.05 -2.76
CA THR A 127 3.50 -0.26 -1.99
C THR A 127 3.84 -0.75 -0.59
N GLY A 128 4.83 -1.64 -0.46
CA GLY A 128 5.30 -2.14 0.82
C GLY A 128 5.91 -1.06 1.71
N ALA A 129 6.74 -0.17 1.16
CA ALA A 129 7.32 0.95 1.89
C ALA A 129 6.24 1.92 2.38
N MET A 130 5.28 2.26 1.52
CA MET A 130 4.16 3.15 1.89
C MET A 130 3.26 2.51 2.95
N GLY A 131 2.98 1.21 2.86
CA GLY A 131 2.24 0.46 3.89
C GLY A 131 2.98 0.39 5.22
N THR A 132 4.29 0.22 5.18
CA THR A 132 5.13 0.08 6.39
C THR A 132 5.32 1.41 7.13
N PHE A 133 5.53 2.51 6.41
CA PHE A 133 5.91 3.79 7.00
C PHE A 133 4.83 4.86 6.90
N ALA A 134 4.25 5.08 5.72
CA ALA A 134 3.28 6.15 5.52
C ALA A 134 1.95 5.86 6.20
N LEU A 135 1.45 4.63 6.14
CA LEU A 135 0.16 4.29 6.72
C LEU A 135 0.13 4.50 8.25
N PRO A 136 1.09 3.98 9.06
CA PRO A 136 1.14 4.26 10.49
C PRO A 136 1.31 5.77 10.77
N TYR A 137 2.15 6.44 10.01
CA TYR A 137 2.34 7.88 10.15
C TYR A 137 1.02 8.64 10.03
N PHE A 138 0.26 8.39 8.96
CA PHE A 138 -1.04 9.04 8.76
C PHE A 138 -2.06 8.62 9.83
N ALA A 139 -2.08 7.36 10.23
CA ALA A 139 -3.03 6.87 11.24
C ALA A 139 -2.77 7.43 12.64
N GLU A 140 -1.51 7.73 13.00
CA GLU A 140 -1.13 8.19 14.33
C GLU A 140 -1.13 9.71 14.50
N HIS A 141 -1.09 10.50 13.40
CA HIS A 141 -1.01 11.96 13.50
C HIS A 141 -2.38 12.60 13.73
N PRO A 142 -2.65 13.13 14.97
CA PRO A 142 -3.95 13.71 15.32
C PRO A 142 -4.31 14.92 14.46
N SER A 143 -3.31 15.72 14.09
CA SER A 143 -3.50 16.93 13.27
C SER A 143 -4.14 16.69 11.90
N ILE A 144 -4.04 15.46 11.40
CA ILE A 144 -4.66 15.06 10.12
C ILE A 144 -6.16 14.79 10.30
N TRP A 145 -6.57 14.44 11.52
CA TRP A 145 -7.93 13.99 11.84
C TRP A 145 -8.77 15.04 12.58
N GLY A 146 -8.23 16.27 12.76
CA GLY A 146 -8.98 17.39 13.33
C GLY A 146 -9.11 17.37 14.85
N ASP A 147 -8.14 16.82 15.56
CA ASP A 147 -8.05 16.90 17.04
C ASP A 147 -7.37 18.19 17.49
#